data_bd14f763f1415362cc1a8b3f1ce3afc8
#
_entry.id   bd14f763f1415362cc1a8b3f1ce3afc8
#
_cell.length_a   1.000
_cell.length_b   1.000
_cell.length_c   1.000
_cell.angle_alpha   90.00
_cell.angle_beta   90.00
_cell.angle_gamma   90.00
#
_symmetry.space_group_name_H-M   'P 1'
#
loop_
_entity.id
_entity.type
_entity.pdbx_description
1 polymer ?
#
loop_
_entity_poly.entity_id
_entity_poly.type
_entity_poly.pdbx_seq_one_letter_code
_entity_poly.pdbx_strand_id
1 'polypeptide(L)'
;MSNLNTPRKFRIKAPCSTANIGPGFDVLGISLSLYLTLDVEILDGSQGDAKDFEMSYTGEGADDVPLVPEKNLITKTALYVLAANDIKSLPKLLKIHVHNPIPLGRGLGSSGAAVVAGVALGNALGQLGMDKDRMLDYCLMIERHPDNVAAALMGGFVASYLRELDAADTEIASIPASETFETVTSGTGPAPPQPPRGIGHFVQLNWTKEIKCIAIVPKFEVATAKARAVLPTSYERQDIVFNLQRLAVLTTALGRSPPDADLIYNAMQDKIHQPYRKTLIPGLPDVLSSITPQKYDGLLGICLSGAGPTILALATHNFDNIAKEAMAVFKRIGGFDCFYEVLDVVEDGTTCTYL
;
A
#
# COMPACT_ATOMS: atom_id res chain seq x y z
N MET A 1 5.66 -27.26 25.96
CA MET A 1 5.25 -28.06 24.78
C MET A 1 3.81 -27.71 24.51
N SER A 2 3.55 -26.74 23.64
CA SER A 2 2.19 -26.38 23.23
C SER A 2 1.65 -27.49 22.33
N ASN A 3 0.39 -27.91 22.58
CA ASN A 3 -0.32 -28.95 21.84
C ASN A 3 -0.33 -28.55 20.31
N LEU A 4 0.53 -29.23 19.55
CA LEU A 4 0.67 -29.06 18.09
C LEU A 4 -0.54 -29.55 17.28
N ASN A 5 -1.60 -30.03 17.91
CA ASN A 5 -2.74 -30.68 17.27
C ASN A 5 -4.03 -29.86 17.25
N THR A 6 -4.03 -28.61 17.71
CA THR A 6 -5.25 -27.79 17.64
C THR A 6 -5.28 -27.06 16.31
N PRO A 7 -6.32 -27.24 15.49
CA PRO A 7 -6.51 -26.45 14.25
C PRO A 7 -6.47 -24.97 14.60
N ARG A 8 -5.64 -24.21 13.89
CA ARG A 8 -5.54 -22.78 14.09
C ARG A 8 -6.18 -22.09 12.92
N LYS A 9 -7.20 -21.31 13.21
CA LYS A 9 -7.85 -20.43 12.23
C LYS A 9 -7.60 -18.99 12.61
N PHE A 10 -7.25 -18.18 11.64
CA PHE A 10 -7.12 -16.75 11.84
C PHE A 10 -7.39 -16.01 10.54
N ARG A 11 -7.74 -14.73 10.67
CA ARG A 11 -7.98 -13.82 9.57
C ARG A 11 -7.02 -12.66 9.63
N ILE A 12 -6.36 -12.37 8.52
CA ILE A 12 -5.57 -11.16 8.32
C ILE A 12 -6.36 -10.22 7.40
N LYS A 13 -6.47 -8.95 7.81
CA LYS A 13 -7.04 -7.89 6.97
C LYS A 13 -5.98 -6.81 6.80
N ALA A 14 -5.57 -6.55 5.56
CA ALA A 14 -4.65 -5.49 5.20
C ALA A 14 -5.39 -4.46 4.33
N PRO A 15 -5.55 -3.21 4.79
CA PRO A 15 -6.23 -2.19 4.02
C PRO A 15 -5.40 -1.77 2.79
N CYS A 16 -6.07 -1.32 1.75
CA CYS A 16 -5.41 -0.60 0.66
C CYS A 16 -4.87 0.75 1.17
N SER A 17 -3.99 1.35 0.39
CA SER A 17 -3.41 2.65 0.73
C SER A 17 -3.30 3.54 -0.48
N THR A 18 -3.40 4.83 -0.24
CA THR A 18 -3.03 5.87 -1.21
C THR A 18 -1.80 6.60 -0.69
N ALA A 19 -0.89 6.97 -1.57
CA ALA A 19 0.39 7.53 -1.22
C ALA A 19 0.65 8.87 -1.89
N ASN A 20 1.61 9.62 -1.38
CA ASN A 20 2.07 10.94 -1.81
C ASN A 20 1.13 12.08 -1.44
N ILE A 21 -0.15 11.98 -1.63
CA ILE A 21 -1.20 12.97 -1.30
C ILE A 21 -0.80 14.39 -1.74
N GLY A 22 -0.50 14.55 -3.02
CA GLY A 22 0.06 15.78 -3.58
C GLY A 22 1.56 15.94 -3.25
N PRO A 23 1.97 16.88 -2.37
CA PRO A 23 3.39 17.23 -2.19
C PRO A 23 4.19 16.25 -1.32
N GLY A 24 3.59 15.21 -0.77
CA GLY A 24 4.22 14.27 0.17
C GLY A 24 4.84 13.04 -0.51
N PHE A 25 5.54 13.23 -1.62
CA PHE A 25 6.19 12.14 -2.37
C PHE A 25 7.13 11.31 -1.48
N ASP A 26 6.88 9.98 -1.43
CA ASP A 26 7.57 8.99 -0.59
C ASP A 26 7.51 9.28 0.93
N VAL A 27 6.58 10.15 1.38
CA VAL A 27 6.42 10.57 2.77
C VAL A 27 5.03 10.26 3.30
N LEU A 28 3.97 10.69 2.58
CA LEU A 28 2.60 10.62 3.05
C LEU A 28 1.87 9.39 2.51
N GLY A 29 1.16 8.70 3.42
CA GLY A 29 0.28 7.60 3.10
C GLY A 29 -1.03 7.67 3.88
N ILE A 30 -2.10 7.19 3.27
CA ILE A 30 -3.43 7.06 3.91
C ILE A 30 -3.93 5.63 3.73
N SER A 31 -4.40 5.05 4.82
CA SER A 31 -5.04 3.74 4.84
C SER A 31 -6.53 3.87 4.56
N LEU A 32 -7.07 3.09 3.62
CA LEU A 32 -8.45 3.24 3.14
C LEU A 32 -9.28 1.96 3.36
N SER A 33 -10.59 2.10 3.44
CA SER A 33 -11.57 1.07 3.83
C SER A 33 -11.85 0.00 2.74
N LEU A 34 -10.84 -0.39 1.98
CA LEU A 34 -10.89 -1.51 1.03
C LEU A 34 -9.78 -2.50 1.39
N TYR A 35 -10.11 -3.77 1.66
CA TYR A 35 -9.20 -4.68 2.33
C TYR A 35 -8.85 -5.91 1.51
N LEU A 36 -7.57 -6.21 1.38
CA LEU A 36 -7.10 -7.56 1.11
C LEU A 36 -7.27 -8.40 2.39
N THR A 37 -7.95 -9.55 2.26
CA THR A 37 -8.26 -10.43 3.38
C THR A 37 -7.68 -11.83 3.14
N LEU A 38 -7.02 -12.39 4.16
CA LEU A 38 -6.58 -13.77 4.20
C LEU A 38 -7.37 -14.53 5.25
N ASP A 39 -8.10 -15.56 4.86
CA ASP A 39 -8.62 -16.59 5.76
C ASP A 39 -7.64 -17.75 5.78
N VAL A 40 -7.04 -18.01 6.92
CA VAL A 40 -5.97 -19.00 7.10
C VAL A 40 -6.41 -20.09 8.04
N GLU A 41 -6.17 -21.35 7.64
CA GLU A 41 -6.45 -22.53 8.46
C GLU A 41 -5.27 -23.51 8.37
N ILE A 42 -4.79 -23.94 9.53
CA ILE A 42 -3.81 -25.03 9.65
C ILE A 42 -4.57 -26.24 10.18
N LEU A 43 -4.76 -27.24 9.33
CA LEU A 43 -5.51 -28.46 9.67
C LEU A 43 -4.72 -29.37 10.61
N ASP A 44 -5.43 -30.17 11.39
CA ASP A 44 -4.82 -31.30 12.09
C ASP A 44 -4.58 -32.48 11.11
N GLY A 45 -3.65 -33.35 11.41
CA GLY A 45 -3.30 -34.49 10.56
C GLY A 45 -4.35 -35.60 10.48
N SER A 46 -5.56 -35.40 10.99
CA SER A 46 -6.64 -36.39 11.02
C SER A 46 -7.39 -36.54 9.69
N GLN A 47 -7.20 -35.60 8.76
CA GLN A 47 -7.82 -35.64 7.42
C GLN A 47 -6.86 -36.29 6.41
N GLY A 48 -6.97 -37.59 6.21
CA GLY A 48 -6.02 -38.45 5.50
C GLY A 48 -5.67 -38.13 4.03
N ASP A 49 -6.42 -37.28 3.33
CA ASP A 49 -6.20 -36.89 1.93
C ASP A 49 -5.96 -35.38 1.75
N ALA A 50 -5.71 -34.63 2.81
CA ALA A 50 -5.49 -33.18 2.72
C ALA A 50 -4.15 -32.86 2.04
N LYS A 51 -4.15 -31.91 1.10
CA LYS A 51 -2.93 -31.41 0.46
C LYS A 51 -2.08 -30.68 1.51
N ASP A 52 -0.76 -30.76 1.40
CA ASP A 52 0.17 -30.04 2.28
C ASP A 52 0.00 -28.52 2.19
N PHE A 53 -0.41 -28.00 1.03
CA PHE A 53 -0.72 -26.59 0.81
C PHE A 53 -1.90 -26.42 -0.15
N GLU A 54 -2.83 -25.54 0.19
CA GLU A 54 -3.96 -25.15 -0.65
C GLU A 54 -4.16 -23.64 -0.59
N MET A 55 -4.21 -22.99 -1.75
CA MET A 55 -4.50 -21.57 -1.88
C MET A 55 -5.62 -21.35 -2.87
N SER A 56 -6.57 -20.50 -2.51
CA SER A 56 -7.64 -20.01 -3.40
C SER A 56 -7.64 -18.49 -3.38
N TYR A 57 -8.08 -17.89 -4.49
CA TYR A 57 -8.05 -16.44 -4.65
C TYR A 57 -9.33 -15.96 -5.31
N THR A 58 -9.88 -14.83 -4.84
CA THR A 58 -11.07 -14.17 -5.38
C THR A 58 -10.87 -12.66 -5.45
N GLY A 59 -11.57 -12.00 -6.38
CA GLY A 59 -11.49 -10.56 -6.58
C GLY A 59 -10.51 -10.16 -7.68
N GLU A 60 -9.89 -9.00 -7.55
CA GLU A 60 -8.98 -8.42 -8.54
C GLU A 60 -7.73 -9.28 -8.75
N GLY A 61 -7.46 -9.68 -10.00
CA GLY A 61 -6.33 -10.52 -10.36
C GLY A 61 -6.53 -12.02 -10.10
N ALA A 62 -7.76 -12.49 -9.82
CA ALA A 62 -8.01 -13.91 -9.51
C ALA A 62 -7.56 -14.86 -10.62
N ASP A 63 -7.63 -14.43 -11.87
CA ASP A 63 -7.23 -15.24 -13.04
C ASP A 63 -5.71 -15.18 -13.32
N ASP A 64 -5.00 -14.17 -12.80
CA ASP A 64 -3.62 -13.88 -13.15
C ASP A 64 -2.61 -14.15 -12.03
N VAL A 65 -3.07 -14.09 -10.76
CA VAL A 65 -2.19 -14.24 -9.60
C VAL A 65 -1.82 -15.70 -9.38
N PRO A 66 -0.52 -16.05 -9.30
CA PRO A 66 -0.09 -17.41 -9.03
C PRO A 66 -0.59 -17.93 -7.67
N LEU A 67 -1.09 -19.19 -7.65
CA LEU A 67 -1.54 -19.86 -6.41
C LEU A 67 -0.46 -20.78 -5.79
N VAL A 68 0.72 -20.82 -6.38
CA VAL A 68 1.86 -21.60 -5.90
C VAL A 68 2.64 -20.76 -4.89
N PRO A 69 3.01 -21.30 -3.70
CA PRO A 69 3.65 -20.53 -2.63
C PRO A 69 4.91 -19.77 -3.05
N GLU A 70 5.72 -20.38 -3.92
CA GLU A 70 6.99 -19.82 -4.39
C GLU A 70 6.82 -18.69 -5.41
N LYS A 71 5.60 -18.48 -5.93
CA LYS A 71 5.33 -17.47 -6.98
C LYS A 71 4.39 -16.35 -6.51
N ASN A 72 3.54 -16.61 -5.53
CA ASN A 72 2.61 -15.61 -5.00
C ASN A 72 3.34 -14.62 -4.08
N LEU A 73 3.09 -13.33 -4.22
CA LEU A 73 3.79 -12.29 -3.45
C LEU A 73 3.54 -12.42 -1.94
N ILE A 74 2.31 -12.75 -1.53
CA ILE A 74 1.95 -12.90 -0.11
C ILE A 74 2.75 -14.05 0.53
N THR A 75 2.72 -15.22 -0.11
CA THR A 75 3.41 -16.41 0.43
C THR A 75 4.92 -16.33 0.30
N LYS A 76 5.48 -15.73 -0.77
CA LYS A 76 6.92 -15.44 -0.85
C LYS A 76 7.40 -14.53 0.28
N THR A 77 6.61 -13.50 0.58
CA THR A 77 6.90 -12.60 1.71
C THR A 77 6.83 -13.35 3.04
N ALA A 78 5.82 -14.20 3.24
CA ALA A 78 5.74 -15.03 4.44
C ALA A 78 6.93 -16.02 4.56
N LEU A 79 7.33 -16.65 3.45
CA LEU A 79 8.52 -17.51 3.41
C LEU A 79 9.80 -16.75 3.77
N TYR A 80 9.96 -15.51 3.27
CA TYR A 80 11.07 -14.65 3.66
C TYR A 80 11.08 -14.38 5.17
N VAL A 81 9.95 -13.98 5.74
CA VAL A 81 9.84 -13.74 7.19
C VAL A 81 10.20 -14.98 7.99
N LEU A 82 9.69 -16.15 7.60
CA LEU A 82 9.98 -17.42 8.27
C LEU A 82 11.47 -17.77 8.14
N ALA A 83 12.03 -17.73 6.94
CA ALA A 83 13.43 -18.09 6.69
C ALA A 83 14.43 -17.21 7.44
N ALA A 84 14.17 -15.88 7.48
CA ALA A 84 14.98 -14.93 8.25
C ALA A 84 14.90 -15.15 9.78
N ASN A 85 13.98 -16.02 10.23
CA ASN A 85 13.84 -16.44 11.62
C ASN A 85 14.08 -17.96 11.79
N ASP A 86 14.91 -18.56 10.92
CA ASP A 86 15.34 -19.96 10.96
C ASP A 86 14.20 -20.99 10.79
N ILE A 87 13.05 -20.60 10.26
CA ILE A 87 11.92 -21.47 9.93
C ILE A 87 11.92 -21.77 8.44
N LYS A 88 12.25 -23.01 8.07
CA LYS A 88 12.59 -23.38 6.68
C LYS A 88 11.41 -23.49 5.70
N SER A 89 10.18 -23.63 6.20
CA SER A 89 9.02 -23.88 5.33
C SER A 89 7.71 -23.40 5.98
N LEU A 90 6.69 -23.25 5.14
CA LEU A 90 5.31 -23.12 5.62
C LEU A 90 4.90 -24.39 6.41
N PRO A 91 3.95 -24.24 7.36
CA PRO A 91 3.36 -25.41 8.02
C PRO A 91 2.72 -26.35 7.00
N LYS A 92 2.73 -27.66 7.30
CA LYS A 92 1.97 -28.64 6.54
C LYS A 92 0.46 -28.43 6.75
N LEU A 93 -0.34 -28.88 5.77
CA LEU A 93 -1.80 -28.80 5.80
C LEU A 93 -2.34 -27.36 5.92
N LEU A 94 -1.60 -26.41 5.31
CA LEU A 94 -1.97 -25.00 5.32
C LEU A 94 -2.97 -24.69 4.21
N LYS A 95 -4.11 -24.12 4.59
CA LYS A 95 -5.11 -23.56 3.66
C LYS A 95 -5.17 -22.05 3.79
N ILE A 96 -5.16 -21.35 2.65
CA ILE A 96 -5.30 -19.89 2.58
C ILE A 96 -6.36 -19.55 1.53
N HIS A 97 -7.38 -18.82 1.94
CA HIS A 97 -8.27 -18.14 1.02
C HIS A 97 -7.97 -16.65 0.99
N VAL A 98 -7.68 -16.11 -0.19
CA VAL A 98 -7.43 -14.68 -0.41
C VAL A 98 -8.65 -14.06 -1.06
N HIS A 99 -9.15 -12.98 -0.47
CA HIS A 99 -10.10 -12.08 -1.12
C HIS A 99 -9.45 -10.71 -1.31
N ASN A 100 -9.26 -10.28 -2.56
CA ASN A 100 -8.62 -9.01 -2.89
C ASN A 100 -9.50 -8.13 -3.77
N PRO A 101 -10.23 -7.17 -3.23
CA PRO A 101 -10.98 -6.19 -4.02
C PRO A 101 -10.11 -5.00 -4.48
N ILE A 102 -8.81 -4.93 -4.11
CA ILE A 102 -7.95 -3.78 -4.41
C ILE A 102 -7.45 -3.87 -5.85
N PRO A 103 -7.73 -2.87 -6.71
CA PRO A 103 -7.28 -2.85 -8.10
C PRO A 103 -5.77 -2.99 -8.24
N LEU A 104 -5.31 -3.96 -9.04
CA LEU A 104 -3.90 -4.23 -9.25
C LEU A 104 -3.25 -3.17 -10.15
N GLY A 105 -2.03 -2.72 -9.80
CA GLY A 105 -1.22 -1.81 -10.63
C GLY A 105 -1.83 -0.44 -10.88
N ARG A 106 -2.78 0.01 -10.05
CA ARG A 106 -3.56 1.24 -10.28
C ARG A 106 -3.39 2.32 -9.24
N GLY A 107 -2.38 2.23 -8.37
CA GLY A 107 -2.06 3.30 -7.41
C GLY A 107 -2.86 3.27 -6.10
N LEU A 108 -3.49 2.14 -5.76
CA LEU A 108 -4.18 1.92 -4.48
C LEU A 108 -3.42 0.97 -3.54
N GLY A 109 -2.11 0.87 -3.69
CA GLY A 109 -1.25 0.15 -2.77
C GLY A 109 -1.48 -1.36 -2.70
N SER A 110 -1.98 -2.01 -3.77
CA SER A 110 -2.25 -3.46 -3.77
C SER A 110 -1.01 -4.30 -3.49
N SER A 111 0.16 -3.92 -4.05
CA SER A 111 1.45 -4.57 -3.73
C SER A 111 1.81 -4.39 -2.27
N GLY A 112 1.73 -3.17 -1.74
CA GLY A 112 1.98 -2.87 -0.33
C GLY A 112 1.07 -3.67 0.61
N ALA A 113 -0.23 -3.75 0.30
CA ALA A 113 -1.18 -4.56 1.07
C ALA A 113 -0.81 -6.06 1.04
N ALA A 114 -0.38 -6.59 -0.12
CA ALA A 114 0.06 -7.98 -0.26
C ALA A 114 1.36 -8.26 0.53
N VAL A 115 2.33 -7.33 0.51
CA VAL A 115 3.57 -7.43 1.29
C VAL A 115 3.26 -7.39 2.78
N VAL A 116 2.45 -6.43 3.24
CA VAL A 116 2.07 -6.32 4.65
C VAL A 116 1.30 -7.57 5.11
N ALA A 117 0.35 -8.06 4.31
CA ALA A 117 -0.37 -9.30 4.60
C ALA A 117 0.57 -10.52 4.66
N GLY A 118 1.57 -10.58 3.79
CA GLY A 118 2.59 -11.63 3.79
C GLY A 118 3.49 -11.59 5.01
N VAL A 119 3.92 -10.39 5.45
CA VAL A 119 4.67 -10.23 6.71
C VAL A 119 3.81 -10.63 7.91
N ALA A 120 2.56 -10.20 7.97
CA ALA A 120 1.63 -10.60 9.02
C ALA A 120 1.37 -12.11 9.04
N LEU A 121 1.27 -12.74 7.85
CA LEU A 121 1.13 -14.19 7.71
C LEU A 121 2.36 -14.92 8.25
N GLY A 122 3.57 -14.50 7.86
CA GLY A 122 4.83 -15.08 8.37
C GLY A 122 4.96 -14.94 9.88
N ASN A 123 4.63 -13.75 10.42
CA ASN A 123 4.61 -13.50 11.86
C ASN A 123 3.65 -14.45 12.60
N ALA A 124 2.42 -14.61 12.10
CA ALA A 124 1.40 -15.47 12.69
C ALA A 124 1.77 -16.97 12.59
N LEU A 125 2.21 -17.44 11.41
CA LEU A 125 2.61 -18.82 11.17
C LEU A 125 3.84 -19.22 11.99
N GLY A 126 4.84 -18.33 12.06
CA GLY A 126 6.06 -18.53 12.83
C GLY A 126 5.89 -18.30 14.33
N GLN A 127 4.76 -17.75 14.78
CA GLN A 127 4.53 -17.33 16.19
C GLN A 127 5.64 -16.42 16.71
N LEU A 128 6.09 -15.48 15.85
CA LEU A 128 7.27 -14.67 16.12
C LEU A 128 7.02 -13.53 17.11
N GLY A 129 5.75 -13.15 17.34
CA GLY A 129 5.38 -12.09 18.28
C GLY A 129 5.91 -10.71 17.91
N MET A 130 6.15 -10.46 16.61
CA MET A 130 6.63 -9.16 16.18
C MET A 130 5.54 -8.10 16.34
N ASP A 131 5.92 -6.94 16.86
CA ASP A 131 5.13 -5.74 16.83
C ASP A 131 5.08 -5.12 15.40
N LYS A 132 4.23 -4.11 15.21
CA LYS A 132 4.07 -3.46 13.92
C LYS A 132 5.36 -2.75 13.45
N ASP A 133 6.14 -2.20 14.36
CA ASP A 133 7.41 -1.53 14.01
C ASP A 133 8.40 -2.54 13.42
N ARG A 134 8.53 -3.71 14.04
CA ARG A 134 9.37 -4.78 13.50
C ARG A 134 8.83 -5.35 12.18
N MET A 135 7.53 -5.47 12.05
CA MET A 135 6.90 -5.88 10.79
C MET A 135 7.16 -4.88 9.66
N LEU A 136 7.21 -3.58 9.97
CA LEU A 136 7.55 -2.53 9.01
C LEU A 136 8.96 -2.71 8.45
N ASP A 137 9.95 -3.07 9.28
CA ASP A 137 11.31 -3.37 8.80
C ASP A 137 11.30 -4.46 7.70
N TYR A 138 10.54 -5.55 7.91
CA TYR A 138 10.39 -6.61 6.91
C TYR A 138 9.69 -6.13 5.63
N CYS A 139 8.67 -5.30 5.76
CA CYS A 139 7.98 -4.72 4.60
C CYS A 139 8.93 -3.85 3.76
N LEU A 140 9.79 -3.07 4.42
CA LEU A 140 10.73 -2.14 3.78
C LEU A 140 11.87 -2.86 3.05
N MET A 141 12.21 -4.08 3.41
CA MET A 141 13.15 -4.90 2.64
C MET A 141 12.59 -5.27 1.26
N ILE A 142 11.29 -5.22 1.07
CA ILE A 142 10.61 -5.60 -0.18
C ILE A 142 10.19 -4.35 -0.96
N GLU A 143 9.42 -3.45 -0.35
CA GLU A 143 8.83 -2.28 -1.03
C GLU A 143 9.79 -1.10 -1.17
N ARG A 144 10.79 -0.97 -0.30
CA ARG A 144 11.85 0.06 -0.35
C ARG A 144 11.39 1.50 -0.16
N HIS A 145 10.11 1.77 -0.06
CA HIS A 145 9.53 3.09 0.23
C HIS A 145 8.41 2.93 1.26
N PRO A 146 8.35 3.84 2.25
CA PRO A 146 7.54 3.59 3.44
C PRO A 146 6.07 3.96 3.29
N ASP A 147 5.73 4.89 2.41
CA ASP A 147 4.43 5.58 2.34
C ASP A 147 3.21 4.63 2.29
N ASN A 148 3.23 3.63 1.38
CA ASN A 148 2.14 2.66 1.25
C ASN A 148 2.14 1.62 2.37
N VAL A 149 3.31 1.03 2.68
CA VAL A 149 3.38 -0.06 3.66
C VAL A 149 3.19 0.43 5.08
N ALA A 150 3.70 1.63 5.43
CA ALA A 150 3.45 2.22 6.74
C ALA A 150 1.96 2.52 6.93
N ALA A 151 1.30 3.14 5.94
CA ALA A 151 -0.14 3.38 6.01
C ALA A 151 -0.94 2.08 6.12
N ALA A 152 -0.70 1.09 5.26
CA ALA A 152 -1.42 -0.19 5.30
C ALA A 152 -1.20 -0.94 6.62
N LEU A 153 -0.01 -0.89 7.19
CA LEU A 153 0.33 -1.61 8.42
C LEU A 153 -0.18 -0.90 9.67
N MET A 154 0.03 0.42 9.78
CA MET A 154 -0.27 1.22 10.97
C MET A 154 -1.72 1.68 11.01
N GLY A 155 -2.28 2.04 9.84
CA GLY A 155 -3.58 2.67 9.70
C GLY A 155 -3.52 4.20 9.77
N GLY A 156 -4.62 4.84 9.43
CA GLY A 156 -4.78 6.29 9.49
C GLY A 156 -4.07 7.05 8.38
N PHE A 157 -3.83 8.32 8.65
CA PHE A 157 -3.00 9.21 7.85
C PHE A 157 -1.59 9.23 8.45
N VAL A 158 -0.59 8.83 7.67
CA VAL A 158 0.78 8.56 8.15
C VAL A 158 1.78 9.42 7.39
N ALA A 159 2.70 10.03 8.13
CA ALA A 159 3.96 10.54 7.58
C ALA A 159 5.10 9.61 7.99
N SER A 160 6.00 9.29 7.07
CA SER A 160 7.07 8.33 7.29
C SER A 160 8.38 8.77 6.62
N TYR A 161 9.50 8.27 7.14
CA TYR A 161 10.83 8.45 6.56
C TYR A 161 11.70 7.22 6.82
N LEU A 162 12.75 7.06 6.03
CA LEU A 162 13.77 6.04 6.24
C LEU A 162 14.96 6.66 7.00
N ARG A 163 15.46 5.95 8.02
CA ARG A 163 16.67 6.40 8.70
C ARG A 163 17.92 6.22 7.81
N GLU A 164 18.94 7.00 8.04
CA GLU A 164 20.27 6.72 7.50
C GLU A 164 20.83 5.44 8.16
N LEU A 165 21.25 4.49 7.33
CA LEU A 165 21.80 3.20 7.76
C LEU A 165 23.33 3.31 7.84
N ASP A 166 23.92 2.62 8.82
CA ASP A 166 25.37 2.41 8.84
C ASP A 166 25.79 1.42 7.73
N ALA A 167 27.09 1.18 7.59
CA ALA A 167 27.62 0.38 6.48
C ALA A 167 27.12 -1.08 6.52
N ALA A 168 27.01 -1.68 7.72
CA ALA A 168 26.58 -3.06 7.89
C ALA A 168 25.06 -3.21 7.59
N ASP A 169 24.26 -2.31 8.12
CA ASP A 169 22.81 -2.26 7.87
C ASP A 169 22.54 -1.94 6.39
N THR A 170 23.35 -1.08 5.75
CA THR A 170 23.23 -0.75 4.33
C THR A 170 23.51 -1.97 3.46
N GLU A 171 24.50 -2.79 3.79
CA GLU A 171 24.79 -4.03 3.07
C GLU A 171 23.57 -4.95 3.07
N ILE A 172 22.99 -5.19 4.24
CA ILE A 172 21.77 -6.01 4.38
C ILE A 172 20.59 -5.38 3.62
N ALA A 173 20.34 -4.09 3.85
CA ALA A 173 19.22 -3.39 3.23
C ALA A 173 19.37 -3.23 1.70
N SER A 174 20.54 -3.38 1.12
CA SER A 174 20.78 -3.31 -0.32
C SER A 174 20.45 -4.60 -1.07
N ILE A 175 20.31 -5.75 -0.38
CA ILE A 175 19.98 -7.04 -1.00
C ILE A 175 18.65 -6.91 -1.78
N PRO A 176 18.62 -7.15 -3.09
CA PRO A 176 17.39 -7.01 -3.88
C PRO A 176 16.30 -7.97 -3.39
N ALA A 177 15.04 -7.50 -3.38
CA ALA A 177 13.90 -8.34 -3.01
C ALA A 177 13.79 -9.60 -3.90
N SER A 178 14.16 -9.51 -5.19
CA SER A 178 14.21 -10.63 -6.11
C SER A 178 15.21 -11.71 -5.66
N GLU A 179 16.40 -11.32 -5.20
CA GLU A 179 17.43 -12.22 -4.69
C GLU A 179 16.98 -12.87 -3.38
N THR A 180 16.40 -12.07 -2.47
CA THR A 180 15.80 -12.58 -1.23
C THR A 180 14.73 -13.63 -1.53
N PHE A 181 13.83 -13.35 -2.48
CA PHE A 181 12.78 -14.29 -2.85
C PHE A 181 13.34 -15.55 -3.56
N GLU A 182 14.34 -15.41 -4.42
CA GLU A 182 14.98 -16.55 -5.07
C GLU A 182 15.60 -17.50 -4.03
N THR A 183 16.32 -16.95 -3.05
CA THR A 183 16.94 -17.73 -1.98
C THR A 183 15.90 -18.54 -1.20
N VAL A 184 14.78 -17.93 -0.78
CA VAL A 184 13.77 -18.61 0.04
C VAL A 184 12.89 -19.59 -0.73
N THR A 185 12.71 -19.37 -2.03
CA THR A 185 11.85 -20.22 -2.87
C THR A 185 12.59 -21.40 -3.49
N SER A 186 13.90 -21.27 -3.75
CA SER A 186 14.74 -22.36 -4.22
C SER A 186 15.12 -23.36 -3.13
N GLY A 187 15.10 -22.91 -1.86
CA GLY A 187 15.57 -23.68 -0.72
C GLY A 187 17.09 -23.96 -0.74
N THR A 188 17.81 -23.25 -1.61
CA THR A 188 19.27 -23.38 -1.79
C THR A 188 19.96 -22.12 -1.26
N GLY A 189 21.06 -22.30 -0.56
CA GLY A 189 21.82 -21.19 0.02
C GLY A 189 21.57 -20.94 1.51
N PRO A 190 22.26 -19.94 2.10
CA PRO A 190 22.06 -19.55 3.49
C PRO A 190 20.71 -18.86 3.68
N ALA A 191 20.15 -18.92 4.89
CA ALA A 191 18.97 -18.16 5.22
C ALA A 191 19.21 -16.66 5.00
N PRO A 192 18.22 -15.89 4.48
CA PRO A 192 18.38 -14.46 4.32
C PRO A 192 18.55 -13.80 5.69
N PRO A 193 19.34 -12.73 5.77
CA PRO A 193 19.52 -12.02 7.04
C PRO A 193 18.20 -11.38 7.50
N GLN A 194 18.06 -11.21 8.80
CA GLN A 194 16.99 -10.38 9.34
C GLN A 194 17.17 -8.93 8.90
N PRO A 195 16.07 -8.19 8.64
CA PRO A 195 16.16 -6.76 8.37
C PRO A 195 16.87 -6.00 9.49
N PRO A 196 17.62 -4.95 9.19
CA PRO A 196 18.05 -4.00 10.21
C PRO A 196 16.87 -3.50 11.02
N ARG A 197 17.07 -3.16 12.28
CA ARG A 197 15.99 -2.65 13.13
C ARG A 197 15.76 -1.16 12.92
N GLY A 198 14.48 -0.74 12.86
CA GLY A 198 14.10 0.66 12.76
C GLY A 198 14.55 1.31 11.44
N ILE A 199 14.43 0.60 10.32
CA ILE A 199 14.71 1.15 8.97
C ILE A 199 13.75 2.30 8.69
N GLY A 200 12.46 2.11 8.99
CA GLY A 200 11.41 3.09 8.77
C GLY A 200 10.92 3.70 10.08
N HIS A 201 10.68 5.00 10.03
CA HIS A 201 10.02 5.72 11.09
C HIS A 201 8.73 6.34 10.57
N PHE A 202 7.72 6.43 11.41
CA PHE A 202 6.42 7.00 11.05
C PHE A 202 5.82 7.75 12.21
N VAL A 203 4.84 8.60 11.87
CA VAL A 203 3.94 9.22 12.81
C VAL A 203 2.54 9.21 12.22
N GLN A 204 1.55 8.82 13.00
CA GLN A 204 0.14 8.99 12.64
C GLN A 204 -0.25 10.45 12.84
N LEU A 205 -0.78 11.04 11.79
CA LEU A 205 -1.24 12.42 11.75
C LEU A 205 -2.75 12.49 12.02
N ASN A 206 -3.23 13.63 12.47
CA ASN A 206 -4.66 13.85 12.66
C ASN A 206 -5.39 13.88 11.32
N TRP A 207 -6.54 13.20 11.27
CA TRP A 207 -7.46 13.20 10.14
C TRP A 207 -8.87 13.54 10.62
N THR A 208 -9.53 14.50 9.98
CA THR A 208 -10.93 14.78 10.33
C THR A 208 -11.87 13.80 9.64
N LYS A 209 -12.80 13.22 10.40
CA LYS A 209 -13.79 12.24 9.90
C LYS A 209 -14.78 12.82 8.88
N GLU A 210 -14.84 14.14 8.75
CA GLU A 210 -15.63 14.81 7.74
C GLU A 210 -15.11 14.57 6.31
N ILE A 211 -13.82 14.25 6.16
CA ILE A 211 -13.19 14.05 4.86
C ILE A 211 -13.27 12.58 4.46
N LYS A 212 -13.88 12.32 3.30
CA LYS A 212 -13.82 11.03 2.61
C LYS A 212 -12.91 11.09 1.39
N CYS A 213 -12.39 9.93 1.02
CA CYS A 213 -11.53 9.73 -0.12
C CYS A 213 -12.32 9.16 -1.30
N ILE A 214 -12.31 9.85 -2.43
CA ILE A 214 -12.88 9.35 -3.68
C ILE A 214 -11.72 8.81 -4.52
N ALA A 215 -11.65 7.51 -4.69
CA ALA A 215 -10.70 6.85 -5.59
C ALA A 215 -11.33 6.73 -6.98
N ILE A 216 -10.87 7.51 -7.95
CA ILE A 216 -11.30 7.42 -9.35
C ILE A 216 -10.27 6.58 -10.10
N VAL A 217 -10.66 5.38 -10.54
CA VAL A 217 -9.77 4.31 -11.01
C VAL A 217 -9.93 4.09 -12.51
N PRO A 218 -8.98 4.54 -13.35
CA PRO A 218 -8.95 4.22 -14.77
C PRO A 218 -8.68 2.72 -15.01
N LYS A 219 -9.30 2.17 -16.08
CA LYS A 219 -9.16 0.75 -16.44
C LYS A 219 -7.88 0.47 -17.24
N PHE A 220 -6.74 0.96 -16.77
CA PHE A 220 -5.41 0.61 -17.27
C PHE A 220 -4.40 0.66 -16.12
N GLU A 221 -3.22 0.09 -16.32
CA GLU A 221 -2.20 -0.02 -15.29
C GLU A 221 -0.98 0.86 -15.61
N VAL A 222 -0.35 1.38 -14.56
CA VAL A 222 0.95 2.06 -14.63
C VAL A 222 1.92 1.36 -13.69
N ALA A 223 2.95 0.75 -14.26
CA ALA A 223 3.98 0.10 -13.45
C ALA A 223 4.73 1.14 -12.62
N THR A 224 4.89 0.89 -11.31
CA THR A 224 5.59 1.78 -10.37
C THR A 224 7.01 2.12 -10.83
N ALA A 225 7.73 1.14 -11.40
CA ALA A 225 9.06 1.37 -11.95
C ALA A 225 9.06 2.41 -13.10
N LYS A 226 8.07 2.35 -14.00
CA LYS A 226 7.91 3.36 -15.07
C LYS A 226 7.57 4.73 -14.49
N ALA A 227 6.67 4.79 -13.50
CA ALA A 227 6.29 6.04 -12.84
C ALA A 227 7.45 6.69 -12.05
N ARG A 228 8.43 5.92 -11.60
CA ARG A 228 9.68 6.43 -11.01
C ARG A 228 10.69 6.85 -12.07
N ALA A 229 10.80 6.11 -13.16
CA ALA A 229 11.78 6.37 -14.22
C ALA A 229 11.56 7.69 -14.97
N VAL A 230 10.35 8.26 -14.96
CA VAL A 230 10.08 9.58 -15.57
C VAL A 230 10.41 10.77 -14.65
N LEU A 231 10.78 10.51 -13.39
CA LEU A 231 11.16 11.58 -12.46
C LEU A 231 12.58 12.07 -12.77
N PRO A 232 12.84 13.39 -12.68
CA PRO A 232 14.17 13.92 -12.88
C PRO A 232 15.11 13.54 -11.71
N THR A 233 16.40 13.55 -11.98
CA THR A 233 17.45 13.31 -10.96
C THR A 233 17.77 14.55 -10.12
N SER A 234 17.32 15.73 -10.55
CA SER A 234 17.50 17.00 -9.84
C SER A 234 16.27 17.89 -10.02
N TYR A 235 16.06 18.79 -9.07
CA TYR A 235 14.93 19.74 -9.07
C TYR A 235 15.41 21.16 -8.82
N GLU A 236 14.67 22.13 -9.37
CA GLU A 236 14.92 23.53 -9.09
C GLU A 236 14.60 23.85 -7.62
N ARG A 237 15.43 24.71 -7.00
CA ARG A 237 15.26 25.10 -5.59
C ARG A 237 13.85 25.61 -5.30
N GLN A 238 13.29 26.41 -6.23
CA GLN A 238 11.94 26.97 -6.06
C GLN A 238 10.86 25.91 -6.01
N ASP A 239 11.01 24.79 -6.73
CA ASP A 239 10.04 23.69 -6.74
C ASP A 239 10.16 22.84 -5.47
N ILE A 240 11.40 22.66 -4.96
CA ILE A 240 11.62 22.04 -3.63
C ILE A 240 10.94 22.87 -2.54
N VAL A 241 11.19 24.19 -2.50
CA VAL A 241 10.57 25.09 -1.50
C VAL A 241 9.05 25.09 -1.63
N PHE A 242 8.52 25.10 -2.87
CA PHE A 242 7.08 25.00 -3.13
C PHE A 242 6.46 23.75 -2.48
N ASN A 243 7.09 22.57 -2.65
CA ASN A 243 6.59 21.32 -2.07
C ASN A 243 6.74 21.28 -0.55
N LEU A 244 7.89 21.70 0.02
CA LEU A 244 8.11 21.71 1.46
C LEU A 244 7.09 22.58 2.21
N GLN A 245 6.77 23.77 1.69
CA GLN A 245 5.76 24.64 2.28
C GLN A 245 4.38 23.98 2.29
N ARG A 246 3.99 23.33 1.19
CA ARG A 246 2.70 22.68 1.04
C ARG A 246 2.59 21.41 1.88
N LEU A 247 3.63 20.61 1.90
CA LEU A 247 3.70 19.41 2.73
C LEU A 247 3.46 19.77 4.21
N ALA A 248 4.20 20.77 4.73
CA ALA A 248 4.07 21.20 6.12
C ALA A 248 2.65 21.71 6.46
N VAL A 249 2.01 22.44 5.54
CA VAL A 249 0.64 22.94 5.73
C VAL A 249 -0.38 21.80 5.64
N LEU A 250 -0.25 20.92 4.66
CA LEU A 250 -1.19 19.82 4.40
C LEU A 250 -1.32 18.88 5.59
N THR A 251 -0.19 18.50 6.21
CA THR A 251 -0.17 17.59 7.37
C THR A 251 -0.98 18.10 8.55
N THR A 252 -1.14 19.42 8.67
CA THR A 252 -1.97 20.03 9.73
C THR A 252 -3.40 20.30 9.25
N ALA A 253 -3.56 20.71 7.98
CA ALA A 253 -4.86 21.11 7.42
C ALA A 253 -5.88 19.96 7.39
N LEU A 254 -5.43 18.74 7.06
CA LEU A 254 -6.30 17.56 6.97
C LEU A 254 -6.86 17.06 8.31
N GLY A 255 -6.28 17.50 9.43
CA GLY A 255 -6.78 17.20 10.77
C GLY A 255 -7.71 18.26 11.36
N ARG A 256 -7.96 19.38 10.66
CA ARG A 256 -8.83 20.47 11.16
C ARG A 256 -10.31 20.17 10.93
N SER A 257 -11.13 20.57 11.87
CA SER A 257 -12.59 20.55 11.76
C SER A 257 -13.14 21.95 12.10
N PRO A 258 -13.94 22.57 11.21
CA PRO A 258 -14.24 22.11 9.86
C PRO A 258 -13.02 22.21 8.93
N PRO A 259 -12.95 21.37 7.86
CA PRO A 259 -11.88 21.44 6.89
C PRO A 259 -11.97 22.71 6.02
N ASP A 260 -10.82 23.31 5.74
CA ASP A 260 -10.70 24.51 4.90
C ASP A 260 -10.37 24.07 3.45
N ALA A 261 -11.34 24.20 2.55
CA ALA A 261 -11.24 23.73 1.19
C ALA A 261 -10.14 24.47 0.39
N ASP A 262 -10.05 25.78 0.49
CA ASP A 262 -9.04 26.56 -0.24
C ASP A 262 -7.63 26.26 0.26
N LEU A 263 -7.46 26.12 1.57
CA LEU A 263 -6.18 25.78 2.17
C LEU A 263 -5.73 24.38 1.74
N ILE A 264 -6.62 23.37 1.83
CA ILE A 264 -6.30 21.98 1.46
C ILE A 264 -6.01 21.87 -0.04
N TYR A 265 -6.85 22.47 -0.89
CA TYR A 265 -6.64 22.44 -2.35
C TYR A 265 -5.29 23.02 -2.74
N ASN A 266 -4.93 24.17 -2.18
CA ASN A 266 -3.64 24.81 -2.46
C ASN A 266 -2.46 24.01 -1.87
N ALA A 267 -2.64 23.40 -0.70
CA ALA A 267 -1.62 22.57 -0.05
C ALA A 267 -1.42 21.21 -0.76
N MET A 268 -2.38 20.71 -1.54
CA MET A 268 -2.26 19.48 -2.30
C MET A 268 -1.55 19.66 -3.66
N GLN A 269 -1.17 20.87 -4.04
CA GLN A 269 -0.42 21.11 -5.27
C GLN A 269 1.01 20.57 -5.16
N ASP A 270 1.51 19.98 -6.26
CA ASP A 270 2.82 19.33 -6.31
C ASP A 270 3.61 19.70 -7.54
N LYS A 271 4.91 19.83 -7.40
CA LYS A 271 5.88 20.11 -8.46
C LYS A 271 6.98 19.05 -8.60
N ILE A 272 6.97 18.01 -7.75
CA ILE A 272 8.06 17.04 -7.67
C ILE A 272 7.75 15.76 -8.45
N HIS A 273 6.50 15.26 -8.44
CA HIS A 273 6.22 14.00 -9.11
C HIS A 273 5.07 14.04 -10.13
N GLN A 274 3.94 14.69 -9.82
CA GLN A 274 2.76 14.68 -10.70
C GLN A 274 3.03 15.31 -12.08
N PRO A 275 3.76 16.44 -12.20
CA PRO A 275 4.03 17.06 -13.50
C PRO A 275 4.78 16.16 -14.48
N TYR A 276 5.60 15.26 -13.96
CA TYR A 276 6.42 14.33 -14.79
C TYR A 276 5.63 13.08 -15.18
N ARG A 277 4.69 12.63 -14.34
CA ARG A 277 3.84 11.45 -14.59
C ARG A 277 2.74 11.67 -15.62
N LYS A 278 2.48 12.93 -16.01
CA LYS A 278 1.48 13.28 -17.05
C LYS A 278 1.68 12.56 -18.38
N THR A 279 2.90 12.20 -18.72
CA THR A 279 3.22 11.46 -19.95
C THR A 279 2.76 10.00 -19.92
N LEU A 280 2.54 9.47 -18.74
CA LEU A 280 2.09 8.09 -18.53
C LEU A 280 0.57 7.98 -18.35
N ILE A 281 -0.09 9.09 -18.04
CA ILE A 281 -1.52 9.14 -17.69
C ILE A 281 -2.19 10.23 -18.52
N PRO A 282 -2.63 9.92 -19.76
CA PRO A 282 -3.31 10.88 -20.60
C PRO A 282 -4.57 11.45 -19.91
N GLY A 283 -4.75 12.78 -19.98
CA GLY A 283 -5.85 13.48 -19.31
C GLY A 283 -5.58 13.85 -17.84
N LEU A 284 -4.48 13.40 -17.22
CA LEU A 284 -4.13 13.76 -15.83
C LEU A 284 -4.08 15.28 -15.60
N PRO A 285 -3.38 16.10 -16.42
CA PRO A 285 -3.37 17.54 -16.21
C PRO A 285 -4.76 18.16 -16.28
N ASP A 286 -5.60 17.67 -17.20
CA ASP A 286 -6.96 18.17 -17.41
C ASP A 286 -7.86 17.85 -16.21
N VAL A 287 -7.78 16.64 -15.67
CA VAL A 287 -8.51 16.25 -14.46
C VAL A 287 -8.08 17.12 -13.28
N LEU A 288 -6.77 17.23 -13.01
CA LEU A 288 -6.25 17.98 -11.86
C LEU A 288 -6.56 19.49 -11.96
N SER A 289 -6.64 20.06 -13.16
CA SER A 289 -6.90 21.49 -13.35
C SER A 289 -8.38 21.85 -13.49
N SER A 290 -9.24 20.93 -13.92
CA SER A 290 -10.67 21.20 -14.14
C SER A 290 -11.56 20.92 -12.94
N ILE A 291 -11.14 20.01 -12.05
CA ILE A 291 -11.88 19.61 -10.85
C ILE A 291 -11.37 20.45 -9.67
N THR A 292 -12.06 21.53 -9.35
CA THR A 292 -11.64 22.52 -8.34
C THR A 292 -12.75 22.82 -7.33
N PRO A 293 -12.43 23.22 -6.10
CA PRO A 293 -13.44 23.56 -5.08
C PRO A 293 -14.42 24.68 -5.51
N GLN A 294 -13.96 25.59 -6.36
CA GLN A 294 -14.80 26.68 -6.87
C GLN A 294 -15.89 26.19 -7.84
N LYS A 295 -15.70 25.00 -8.44
CA LYS A 295 -16.67 24.40 -9.36
C LYS A 295 -17.50 23.30 -8.71
N TYR A 296 -16.93 22.60 -7.77
CA TYR A 296 -17.55 21.40 -7.15
C TYR A 296 -17.60 21.57 -5.64
N ASP A 297 -18.76 21.98 -5.18
CA ASP A 297 -19.04 22.12 -3.75
C ASP A 297 -18.78 20.80 -3.01
N GLY A 298 -18.16 20.89 -1.85
CA GLY A 298 -17.72 19.74 -1.04
C GLY A 298 -16.31 19.20 -1.40
N LEU A 299 -15.75 19.54 -2.57
CA LEU A 299 -14.39 19.16 -2.91
C LEU A 299 -13.38 19.96 -2.07
N LEU A 300 -12.41 19.27 -1.49
CA LEU A 300 -11.30 19.86 -0.73
C LEU A 300 -9.98 19.85 -1.49
N GLY A 301 -9.76 18.81 -2.31
CA GLY A 301 -8.54 18.69 -3.07
C GLY A 301 -8.54 17.47 -3.98
N ILE A 302 -7.61 17.45 -4.92
CA ILE A 302 -7.47 16.37 -5.90
C ILE A 302 -5.99 16.17 -6.25
N CYS A 303 -5.54 14.91 -6.33
CA CYS A 303 -4.17 14.57 -6.69
C CYS A 303 -4.09 13.17 -7.30
N LEU A 304 -2.90 12.82 -7.79
CA LEU A 304 -2.58 11.46 -8.21
C LEU A 304 -2.40 10.57 -6.97
N SER A 305 -2.99 9.39 -6.96
CA SER A 305 -2.79 8.37 -5.92
C SER A 305 -1.56 7.52 -6.22
N GLY A 306 -0.55 7.58 -5.36
CA GLY A 306 0.68 6.82 -5.52
C GLY A 306 1.37 7.04 -6.87
N ALA A 307 1.64 5.94 -7.58
CA ALA A 307 2.18 5.97 -8.94
C ALA A 307 1.10 6.27 -10.02
N GLY A 308 -0.16 6.21 -9.66
CA GLY A 308 -1.32 6.28 -10.55
C GLY A 308 -1.67 4.93 -11.18
N PRO A 309 -2.61 4.92 -12.13
CA PRO A 309 -3.32 6.06 -12.70
C PRO A 309 -4.51 6.58 -11.86
N THR A 310 -4.82 5.97 -10.73
CA THR A 310 -5.91 6.42 -9.85
C THR A 310 -5.74 7.86 -9.43
N ILE A 311 -6.82 8.62 -9.49
CA ILE A 311 -6.93 9.95 -8.90
C ILE A 311 -7.59 9.83 -7.53
N LEU A 312 -7.00 10.50 -6.56
CA LEU A 312 -7.57 10.70 -5.24
C LEU A 312 -8.21 12.09 -5.18
N ALA A 313 -9.51 12.16 -4.94
CA ALA A 313 -10.16 13.40 -4.53
C ALA A 313 -10.58 13.32 -3.07
N LEU A 314 -10.39 14.41 -2.33
CA LEU A 314 -10.82 14.56 -0.94
C LEU A 314 -12.05 15.45 -0.93
N ALA A 315 -13.11 14.99 -0.26
CA ALA A 315 -14.37 15.74 -0.22
C ALA A 315 -15.14 15.49 1.09
N THR A 316 -16.01 16.42 1.45
CA THR A 316 -16.94 16.27 2.59
C THR A 316 -18.32 15.80 2.16
N HIS A 317 -18.72 16.06 0.93
CA HIS A 317 -20.01 15.66 0.33
C HIS A 317 -19.93 15.74 -1.20
N ASN A 318 -21.05 15.51 -1.92
CA ASN A 318 -21.16 15.61 -3.39
C ASN A 318 -20.25 14.63 -4.15
N PHE A 319 -19.93 13.49 -3.53
CA PHE A 319 -18.92 12.52 -3.99
C PHE A 319 -19.18 12.02 -5.40
N ASP A 320 -20.43 11.64 -5.70
CA ASP A 320 -20.82 11.06 -6.99
C ASP A 320 -20.62 12.04 -8.14
N ASN A 321 -20.98 13.31 -7.96
CA ASN A 321 -20.84 14.33 -9.01
C ASN A 321 -19.36 14.63 -9.26
N ILE A 322 -18.55 14.78 -8.21
CA ILE A 322 -17.11 14.98 -8.32
C ILE A 322 -16.45 13.81 -9.08
N ALA A 323 -16.80 12.58 -8.72
CA ALA A 323 -16.26 11.38 -9.37
C ALA A 323 -16.68 11.29 -10.86
N LYS A 324 -17.96 11.48 -11.16
CA LYS A 324 -18.50 11.39 -12.53
C LYS A 324 -17.89 12.45 -13.46
N GLU A 325 -17.68 13.66 -12.96
CA GLU A 325 -17.03 14.73 -13.76
C GLU A 325 -15.55 14.41 -14.03
N ALA A 326 -14.80 13.94 -13.05
CA ALA A 326 -13.42 13.50 -13.26
C ALA A 326 -13.34 12.33 -14.26
N MET A 327 -14.24 11.35 -14.16
CA MET A 327 -14.36 10.23 -15.10
C MET A 327 -14.71 10.72 -16.51
N ALA A 328 -15.60 11.72 -16.65
CA ALA A 328 -15.98 12.31 -17.93
C ALA A 328 -14.77 13.02 -18.62
N VAL A 329 -13.92 13.69 -17.84
CA VAL A 329 -12.68 14.28 -18.36
C VAL A 329 -11.73 13.17 -18.87
N PHE A 330 -11.51 12.11 -18.11
CA PHE A 330 -10.70 10.97 -18.56
C PHE A 330 -11.25 10.32 -19.82
N LYS A 331 -12.57 10.11 -19.89
CA LYS A 331 -13.20 9.53 -21.07
C LYS A 331 -13.03 10.40 -22.29
N ARG A 332 -13.22 11.72 -22.16
CA ARG A 332 -13.13 12.69 -23.26
C ARG A 332 -11.71 12.86 -23.78
N ILE A 333 -10.71 12.93 -22.88
CA ILE A 333 -9.31 13.27 -23.22
C ILE A 333 -8.49 12.00 -23.45
N GLY A 334 -8.58 11.03 -22.53
CA GLY A 334 -7.79 9.81 -22.54
C GLY A 334 -8.46 8.63 -23.25
N GLY A 335 -9.79 8.69 -23.48
CA GLY A 335 -10.55 7.57 -24.04
C GLY A 335 -10.79 6.40 -23.06
N PHE A 336 -10.37 6.52 -21.80
CA PHE A 336 -10.44 5.45 -20.82
C PHE A 336 -11.79 5.38 -20.13
N ASP A 337 -12.21 4.15 -19.82
CA ASP A 337 -13.26 3.90 -18.84
C ASP A 337 -12.67 3.93 -17.43
N CYS A 338 -13.45 4.43 -16.48
CA CYS A 338 -13.10 4.51 -15.09
C CYS A 338 -14.27 3.95 -14.25
N PHE A 339 -13.96 3.58 -13.02
CA PHE A 339 -14.95 3.44 -11.95
C PHE A 339 -14.47 4.25 -10.75
N TYR A 340 -15.28 4.39 -9.72
CA TYR A 340 -14.88 5.07 -8.50
C TYR A 340 -15.40 4.34 -7.26
N GLU A 341 -14.70 4.57 -6.16
CA GLU A 341 -15.06 4.13 -4.82
C GLU A 341 -14.97 5.31 -3.86
N VAL A 342 -15.94 5.41 -2.94
CA VAL A 342 -15.90 6.38 -1.84
C VAL A 342 -15.47 5.63 -0.58
N LEU A 343 -14.29 5.98 -0.09
CA LEU A 343 -13.62 5.23 0.97
C LEU A 343 -13.40 6.11 2.21
N ASP A 344 -13.49 5.47 3.37
CA ASP A 344 -13.12 6.08 4.65
C ASP A 344 -11.64 5.84 4.96
N VAL A 345 -11.05 6.73 5.74
CA VAL A 345 -9.74 6.47 6.35
C VAL A 345 -9.93 5.54 7.54
N VAL A 346 -9.11 4.50 7.62
CA VAL A 346 -9.22 3.45 8.65
C VAL A 346 -8.03 3.51 9.60
N GLU A 347 -8.30 3.56 10.90
CA GLU A 347 -7.32 3.83 11.94
C GLU A 347 -6.52 2.57 12.36
N ASP A 348 -7.11 1.38 12.25
CA ASP A 348 -6.52 0.15 12.81
C ASP A 348 -5.36 -0.42 11.98
N GLY A 349 -5.28 -0.09 10.68
CA GLY A 349 -4.32 -0.68 9.76
C GLY A 349 -4.49 -2.20 9.62
N THR A 350 -3.39 -2.90 9.47
CA THR A 350 -3.42 -4.37 9.33
C THR A 350 -3.70 -5.04 10.67
N THR A 351 -4.62 -5.99 10.65
CA THR A 351 -5.02 -6.78 11.83
C THR A 351 -4.87 -8.28 11.56
N CYS A 352 -4.56 -9.03 12.60
CA CYS A 352 -4.61 -10.49 12.64
C CYS A 352 -5.51 -10.93 13.79
N THR A 353 -6.63 -11.59 13.49
CA THR A 353 -7.62 -12.04 14.47
C THR A 353 -7.72 -13.55 14.47
N TYR A 354 -7.47 -14.19 15.58
CA TYR A 354 -7.65 -15.63 15.77
C TYR A 354 -9.14 -15.95 15.92
N LEU A 355 -9.59 -17.04 15.25
CA LEU A 355 -10.99 -17.48 15.14
C LEU A 355 -11.26 -18.74 15.92
#